data_2533f655a180f78e9227e253cdc585b7
#
_entry.id   2533f655a180f78e9227e253cdc585b7
#
_cell.length_a   1.000
_cell.length_b   1.000
_cell.length_c   1.000
_cell.angle_alpha   90.00
_cell.angle_beta   90.00
_cell.angle_gamma   90.00
#
_symmetry.space_group_name_H-M   'P 1'
#
loop_
_entity.id
_entity.type
_entity.pdbx_description
1 polymer ?
#
loop_
_entity_poly.entity_id
_entity_poly.type
_entity_poly.pdbx_seq_one_letter_code
_entity_poly.pdbx_strand_id
1 'polypeptide(L)'
;MDRPALKKDAKSILNSHFSFYFLLWLPIFILEAVGGIMYVPDMERSDPFTITVNIGFFLTLLASIMTIGVFFISIDAIRQTLTYENPLQKSFTIFSRGEYFLGTILLYILISIFTFLWTLLLVIPGIIKAFSYSQAYYIYRDAIDHGEQIGYLDAITRSRQLMDGHKWEYFVMILSFIGWGLVVLITFGIAAIWVQPYYTLSFANFYNELADQQTVQPATSVIDVPQQSIDSSDSSSSDDASDDSKQ
;
A
#
# COMPACT_ATOMS: atom_id res chain seq x y z
N MET A 1 -2.58 12.26 11.85
CA MET A 1 -1.53 11.22 11.85
C MET A 1 -0.21 11.82 12.34
N ASP A 2 0.45 11.18 13.30
CA ASP A 2 1.75 11.64 13.83
C ASP A 2 2.93 11.02 13.05
N ARG A 3 3.32 11.65 11.94
CA ARG A 3 4.41 11.20 11.06
C ARG A 3 5.79 11.10 11.75
N PRO A 4 6.19 12.04 12.65
CA PRO A 4 7.40 11.88 13.45
C PRO A 4 7.42 10.59 14.28
N ALA A 5 6.29 10.22 14.90
CA ALA A 5 6.18 8.99 15.69
C ALA A 5 6.35 7.76 14.78
N LEU A 6 5.65 7.68 13.63
CA LEU A 6 5.78 6.58 12.67
C LEU A 6 7.22 6.35 12.22
N LYS A 7 7.94 7.44 11.91
CA LYS A 7 9.36 7.37 11.52
C LYS A 7 10.28 6.97 12.68
N LYS A 8 9.98 7.41 13.89
CA LYS A 8 10.73 7.04 15.09
C LYS A 8 10.62 5.55 15.37
N ASP A 9 9.40 5.00 15.27
CA ASP A 9 9.14 3.58 15.49
C ASP A 9 9.84 2.73 14.42
N ALA A 10 9.71 3.09 13.15
CA ALA A 10 10.42 2.45 12.05
C ALA A 10 11.94 2.44 12.25
N LYS A 11 12.51 3.56 12.69
CA LYS A 11 13.95 3.67 13.00
C LYS A 11 14.33 2.82 14.19
N SER A 12 13.50 2.74 15.22
CA SER A 12 13.73 1.90 16.40
C SER A 12 13.80 0.42 16.02
N ILE A 13 12.83 -0.07 15.25
CA ILE A 13 12.77 -1.44 14.74
C ILE A 13 14.02 -1.76 13.91
N LEU A 14 14.36 -0.88 12.96
CA LEU A 14 15.53 -1.06 12.11
C LEU A 14 16.83 -1.16 12.92
N ASN A 15 17.04 -0.24 13.85
CA ASN A 15 18.28 -0.21 14.62
C ASN A 15 18.41 -1.41 15.56
N SER A 16 17.30 -1.90 16.11
CA SER A 16 17.29 -3.10 16.97
C SER A 16 17.60 -4.37 16.21
N HIS A 17 17.28 -4.45 14.92
CA HIS A 17 17.44 -5.66 14.10
C HIS A 17 18.19 -5.37 12.78
N PHE A 18 19.18 -4.49 12.82
CA PHE A 18 19.89 -4.03 11.61
C PHE A 18 20.47 -5.18 10.78
N SER A 19 21.11 -6.16 11.42
CA SER A 19 21.69 -7.32 10.72
C SER A 19 20.65 -8.11 9.94
N PHE A 20 19.44 -8.25 10.50
CA PHE A 20 18.33 -8.92 9.82
C PHE A 20 17.94 -8.15 8.56
N TYR A 21 17.73 -6.83 8.66
CA TYR A 21 17.33 -6.01 7.51
C TYR A 21 18.42 -5.90 6.45
N PHE A 22 19.68 -5.83 6.87
CA PHE A 22 20.81 -5.86 5.95
C PHE A 22 20.82 -7.15 5.11
N LEU A 23 20.69 -8.31 5.74
CA LEU A 23 20.66 -9.60 5.05
C LEU A 23 19.36 -9.78 4.22
N LEU A 24 18.25 -9.24 4.69
CA LEU A 24 16.98 -9.25 3.96
C LEU A 24 17.08 -8.49 2.63
N TRP A 25 17.75 -7.35 2.61
CA TRP A 25 17.93 -6.52 1.43
C TRP A 25 19.11 -6.94 0.54
N LEU A 26 20.04 -7.72 1.06
CA LEU A 26 21.27 -8.10 0.37
C LEU A 26 21.03 -8.74 -1.01
N PRO A 27 20.14 -9.74 -1.19
CA PRO A 27 19.88 -10.30 -2.51
C PRO A 27 19.32 -9.29 -3.51
N ILE A 28 18.48 -8.36 -3.04
CA ILE A 28 17.89 -7.31 -3.86
C ILE A 28 18.99 -6.34 -4.35
N PHE A 29 19.85 -5.86 -3.45
CA PHE A 29 20.97 -4.99 -3.82
C PHE A 29 21.93 -5.65 -4.80
N ILE A 30 22.20 -6.97 -4.64
CA ILE A 30 23.03 -7.71 -5.59
C ILE A 30 22.36 -7.75 -6.97
N LEU A 31 21.06 -8.05 -7.02
CA LEU A 31 20.31 -8.10 -8.29
C LEU A 31 20.25 -6.73 -8.96
N GLU A 32 20.05 -5.65 -8.21
CA GLU A 32 20.04 -4.28 -8.73
C GLU A 32 21.43 -3.88 -9.26
N ALA A 33 22.49 -4.16 -8.51
CA ALA A 33 23.85 -3.83 -8.91
C ALA A 33 24.28 -4.61 -10.17
N VAL A 34 24.07 -5.92 -10.20
CA VAL A 34 24.38 -6.77 -11.36
C VAL A 34 23.49 -6.39 -12.55
N GLY A 35 22.20 -6.16 -12.31
CA GLY A 35 21.24 -5.74 -13.32
C GLY A 35 21.63 -4.40 -13.95
N GLY A 36 22.05 -3.43 -13.14
CA GLY A 36 22.53 -2.14 -13.61
C GLY A 36 23.81 -2.21 -14.46
N ILE A 37 24.76 -3.07 -14.06
CA ILE A 37 25.99 -3.30 -14.84
C ILE A 37 25.70 -4.02 -16.17
N MET A 38 24.77 -4.98 -16.16
CA MET A 38 24.41 -5.78 -17.34
C MET A 38 23.37 -5.10 -18.24
N TYR A 39 22.84 -3.94 -17.83
CA TYR A 39 21.91 -3.20 -18.66
C TYR A 39 22.65 -2.54 -19.83
N VAL A 40 22.36 -3.00 -21.05
CA VAL A 40 22.88 -2.42 -22.28
C VAL A 40 21.81 -1.51 -22.89
N PRO A 41 22.02 -0.19 -22.95
CA PRO A 41 21.07 0.69 -23.60
C PRO A 41 21.00 0.40 -25.12
N ASP A 42 19.79 0.38 -25.67
CA ASP A 42 19.55 0.13 -27.10
C ASP A 42 20.04 1.25 -28.05
N MET A 43 20.80 2.21 -27.56
CA MET A 43 21.24 3.42 -28.29
C MET A 43 22.21 3.15 -29.48
N GLU A 44 22.80 1.98 -29.57
CA GLU A 44 23.78 1.65 -30.65
C GLU A 44 23.17 0.78 -31.76
N ARG A 45 21.87 0.56 -31.80
CA ARG A 45 21.23 -0.35 -32.76
C ARG A 45 20.56 0.37 -33.92
N SER A 46 21.00 -0.02 -35.10
CA SER A 46 20.44 0.43 -36.38
C SER A 46 19.20 -0.38 -36.85
N ASP A 47 18.79 -1.43 -36.15
CA ASP A 47 17.67 -2.29 -36.56
C ASP A 47 16.47 -2.19 -35.61
N PRO A 48 15.34 -1.57 -36.04
CA PRO A 48 14.16 -1.38 -35.18
C PRO A 48 13.37 -2.69 -34.88
N PHE A 49 13.73 -3.80 -35.51
CA PHE A 49 13.01 -5.09 -35.36
C PHE A 49 13.76 -6.14 -34.51
N THR A 50 14.96 -5.86 -34.05
CA THR A 50 15.71 -6.82 -33.21
C THR A 50 15.30 -6.68 -31.75
N ILE A 51 14.48 -7.60 -31.24
CA ILE A 51 14.18 -7.73 -29.81
C ILE A 51 15.43 -8.25 -29.12
N THR A 52 16.12 -7.39 -28.37
CA THR A 52 17.22 -7.82 -27.53
C THR A 52 16.70 -8.18 -26.16
N VAL A 53 16.95 -9.40 -25.77
CA VAL A 53 16.74 -9.85 -24.39
C VAL A 53 17.79 -9.15 -23.51
N ASN A 54 17.37 -8.12 -22.80
CA ASN A 54 18.24 -7.39 -21.88
C ASN A 54 18.20 -8.09 -20.50
N ILE A 55 19.23 -8.90 -20.22
CA ILE A 55 19.34 -9.64 -18.96
C ILE A 55 19.31 -8.67 -17.75
N GLY A 56 19.97 -7.52 -17.88
CA GLY A 56 19.95 -6.47 -16.85
C GLY A 56 18.54 -6.00 -16.52
N PHE A 57 17.70 -5.82 -17.54
CA PHE A 57 16.28 -5.47 -17.32
C PHE A 57 15.52 -6.54 -16.53
N PHE A 58 15.72 -7.81 -16.83
CA PHE A 58 15.05 -8.89 -16.09
C PHE A 58 15.54 -9.00 -14.65
N LEU A 59 16.82 -8.76 -14.39
CA LEU A 59 17.37 -8.75 -13.03
C LEU A 59 16.80 -7.61 -12.19
N THR A 60 16.71 -6.41 -12.74
CA THR A 60 16.10 -5.25 -12.05
C THR A 60 14.59 -5.43 -11.85
N LEU A 61 13.88 -6.03 -12.81
CA LEU A 61 12.47 -6.39 -12.65
C LEU A 61 12.28 -7.41 -11.52
N LEU A 62 13.12 -8.42 -11.45
CA LEU A 62 13.10 -9.42 -10.37
C LEU A 62 13.36 -8.75 -9.00
N ALA A 63 14.34 -7.86 -8.91
CA ALA A 63 14.63 -7.08 -7.70
C ALA A 63 13.41 -6.24 -7.28
N SER A 64 12.72 -5.61 -8.23
CA SER A 64 11.52 -4.81 -7.97
C SER A 64 10.38 -5.66 -7.40
N ILE A 65 10.17 -6.87 -7.93
CA ILE A 65 9.16 -7.81 -7.41
C ILE A 65 9.53 -8.27 -5.99
N MET A 66 10.80 -8.58 -5.74
CA MET A 66 11.28 -8.97 -4.40
C MET A 66 11.11 -7.83 -3.39
N THR A 67 11.29 -6.57 -3.81
CA THR A 67 11.08 -5.39 -2.96
C THR A 67 9.64 -5.33 -2.43
N ILE A 68 8.64 -5.73 -3.22
CA ILE A 68 7.26 -5.81 -2.74
C ILE A 68 7.12 -6.90 -1.65
N GLY A 69 7.84 -8.02 -1.79
CA GLY A 69 7.91 -9.02 -0.74
C GLY A 69 8.46 -8.45 0.58
N VAL A 70 9.44 -7.55 0.51
CA VAL A 70 9.97 -6.84 1.70
C VAL A 70 8.94 -5.89 2.30
N PHE A 71 8.02 -5.30 1.51
CA PHE A 71 6.90 -4.54 2.07
C PHE A 71 6.02 -5.42 2.96
N PHE A 72 5.78 -6.67 2.56
CA PHE A 72 5.01 -7.63 3.36
C PHE A 72 5.71 -7.94 4.70
N ILE A 73 7.02 -8.18 4.66
CA ILE A 73 7.83 -8.39 5.87
C ILE A 73 7.85 -7.14 6.76
N SER A 74 7.85 -5.95 6.17
CA SER A 74 7.84 -4.69 6.93
C SER A 74 6.53 -4.49 7.70
N ILE A 75 5.39 -4.88 7.14
CA ILE A 75 4.10 -4.88 7.84
C ILE A 75 4.12 -5.85 9.03
N ASP A 76 4.67 -7.08 8.85
CA ASP A 76 4.78 -8.05 9.94
C ASP A 76 5.64 -7.51 11.08
N ALA A 77 6.70 -6.77 10.74
CA ALA A 77 7.56 -6.15 11.74
C ALA A 77 6.82 -5.05 12.54
N ILE A 78 6.04 -4.21 11.86
CA ILE A 78 5.24 -3.15 12.50
C ILE A 78 4.17 -3.75 13.41
N ARG A 79 3.51 -4.84 12.97
CA ARG A 79 2.49 -5.57 13.73
C ARG A 79 3.08 -6.50 14.79
N GLN A 80 4.42 -6.53 14.93
CA GLN A 80 5.14 -7.37 15.88
C GLN A 80 4.86 -8.88 15.72
N THR A 81 4.48 -9.30 14.53
CA THR A 81 4.24 -10.71 14.16
C THR A 81 5.47 -11.36 13.50
N LEU A 82 6.49 -10.55 13.17
CA LEU A 82 7.69 -11.01 12.49
C LEU A 82 8.63 -11.79 13.44
N THR A 83 9.01 -12.99 13.03
CA THR A 83 10.17 -13.69 13.61
C THR A 83 11.43 -13.24 12.87
N TYR A 84 12.44 -12.72 13.60
CA TYR A 84 13.68 -12.21 13.01
C TYR A 84 14.69 -13.34 12.73
N GLU A 85 14.22 -14.38 12.03
CA GLU A 85 15.01 -15.55 11.63
C GLU A 85 15.05 -15.68 10.10
N ASN A 86 16.09 -16.31 9.58
CA ASN A 86 16.26 -16.65 8.16
C ASN A 86 16.01 -15.46 7.20
N PRO A 87 16.70 -14.31 7.36
CA PRO A 87 16.45 -13.11 6.56
C PRO A 87 16.62 -13.33 5.06
N LEU A 88 17.60 -14.13 4.63
CA LEU A 88 17.80 -14.43 3.21
C LEU A 88 16.62 -15.19 2.62
N GLN A 89 16.05 -16.16 3.35
CA GLN A 89 14.86 -16.87 2.89
C GLN A 89 13.64 -15.94 2.84
N LYS A 90 13.52 -15.03 3.78
CA LYS A 90 12.44 -14.03 3.82
C LYS A 90 12.52 -13.01 2.68
N SER A 91 13.69 -12.76 2.09
CA SER A 91 13.80 -11.95 0.86
C SER A 91 12.98 -12.53 -0.30
N PHE A 92 12.76 -13.84 -0.30
CA PHE A 92 11.98 -14.54 -1.31
C PHE A 92 10.52 -14.79 -0.92
N THR A 93 10.00 -14.09 0.09
CA THR A 93 8.61 -14.25 0.58
C THR A 93 7.57 -14.11 -0.53
N ILE A 94 7.82 -13.26 -1.52
CA ILE A 94 6.92 -13.06 -2.65
C ILE A 94 6.67 -14.35 -3.45
N PHE A 95 7.62 -15.28 -3.45
CA PHE A 95 7.53 -16.56 -4.15
C PHE A 95 6.97 -17.69 -3.27
N SER A 96 6.72 -17.44 -1.99
CA SER A 96 6.25 -18.47 -1.04
C SER A 96 4.83 -18.95 -1.34
N ARG A 97 4.01 -18.10 -1.94
CA ARG A 97 2.65 -18.40 -2.38
C ARG A 97 2.42 -17.89 -3.79
N GLY A 98 1.84 -18.74 -4.65
CA GLY A 98 1.51 -18.34 -6.02
C GLY A 98 0.58 -17.12 -6.10
N GLU A 99 -0.32 -17.00 -5.13
CA GLU A 99 -1.23 -15.85 -5.01
C GLU A 99 -0.47 -14.54 -4.79
N TYR A 100 0.55 -14.53 -3.93
CA TYR A 100 1.39 -13.35 -3.73
C TYR A 100 2.12 -12.95 -4.99
N PHE A 101 2.75 -13.93 -5.66
CA PHE A 101 3.53 -13.69 -6.86
C PHE A 101 2.67 -13.18 -8.02
N LEU A 102 1.63 -13.93 -8.39
CA LEU A 102 0.73 -13.56 -9.49
C LEU A 102 -0.04 -12.28 -9.18
N GLY A 103 -0.56 -12.17 -7.97
CA GLY A 103 -1.30 -10.98 -7.54
C GLY A 103 -0.46 -9.73 -7.58
N THR A 104 0.78 -9.80 -7.12
CA THR A 104 1.72 -8.67 -7.18
C THR A 104 2.02 -8.25 -8.61
N ILE A 105 2.29 -9.19 -9.51
CA ILE A 105 2.55 -8.89 -10.92
C ILE A 105 1.33 -8.22 -11.55
N LEU A 106 0.14 -8.78 -11.35
CA LEU A 106 -1.08 -8.23 -11.94
C LEU A 106 -1.42 -6.84 -11.37
N LEU A 107 -1.26 -6.65 -10.06
CA LEU A 107 -1.41 -5.32 -9.44
C LEU A 107 -0.39 -4.32 -10.00
N TYR A 108 0.88 -4.74 -10.14
CA TYR A 108 1.92 -3.89 -10.71
C TYR A 108 1.56 -3.43 -12.12
N ILE A 109 1.12 -4.35 -12.98
CA ILE A 109 0.69 -4.05 -14.35
C ILE A 109 -0.51 -3.09 -14.34
N LEU A 110 -1.55 -3.37 -13.55
CA LEU A 110 -2.75 -2.53 -13.48
C LEU A 110 -2.45 -1.13 -12.95
N ILE A 111 -1.69 -1.03 -11.85
CA ILE A 111 -1.30 0.26 -11.27
C ILE A 111 -0.46 1.05 -12.27
N SER A 112 0.48 0.38 -12.97
CA SER A 112 1.33 1.02 -13.99
C SER A 112 0.50 1.56 -15.15
N ILE A 113 -0.46 0.78 -15.67
CA ILE A 113 -1.35 1.21 -16.75
C ILE A 113 -2.19 2.40 -16.29
N PHE A 114 -2.85 2.32 -15.12
CA PHE A 114 -3.69 3.40 -14.64
C PHE A 114 -2.88 4.67 -14.36
N THR A 115 -1.73 4.55 -13.73
CA THR A 115 -0.86 5.70 -13.46
C THR A 115 -0.35 6.31 -14.77
N PHE A 116 0.05 5.50 -15.73
CA PHE A 116 0.47 5.95 -17.06
C PHE A 116 -0.64 6.71 -17.79
N LEU A 117 -1.88 6.18 -17.83
CA LEU A 117 -3.02 6.85 -18.44
C LEU A 117 -3.29 8.23 -17.83
N TRP A 118 -3.27 8.30 -16.49
CA TRP A 118 -3.47 9.56 -15.79
C TRP A 118 -2.33 10.55 -16.02
N THR A 119 -1.08 10.06 -16.09
CA THR A 119 0.10 10.90 -16.36
C THR A 119 0.10 11.41 -17.80
N LEU A 120 -0.40 10.59 -18.75
CA LEU A 120 -0.56 10.99 -20.14
C LEU A 120 -1.57 12.14 -20.28
N LEU A 121 -2.64 12.10 -19.47
CA LEU A 121 -3.65 13.16 -19.49
C LEU A 121 -3.10 14.45 -18.87
N LEU A 122 -2.52 14.36 -17.68
CA LEU A 122 -1.86 15.47 -16.95
C LEU A 122 -0.92 14.88 -15.89
N VAL A 123 0.29 15.42 -15.77
CA VAL A 123 1.31 14.95 -14.84
C VAL A 123 0.85 15.05 -13.38
N ILE A 124 0.26 16.18 -12.97
CA ILE A 124 -0.19 16.39 -11.59
C ILE A 124 -1.27 15.39 -11.15
N PRO A 125 -2.38 15.18 -11.91
CA PRO A 125 -3.33 14.12 -11.61
C PRO A 125 -2.70 12.71 -11.59
N GLY A 126 -1.71 12.44 -12.46
CA GLY A 126 -0.97 11.18 -12.46
C GLY A 126 -0.27 10.92 -11.12
N ILE A 127 0.43 11.90 -10.57
CA ILE A 127 1.07 11.81 -9.25
C ILE A 127 0.04 11.58 -8.14
N ILE A 128 -1.07 12.32 -8.15
CA ILE A 128 -2.14 12.16 -7.15
C ILE A 128 -2.74 10.74 -7.21
N LYS A 129 -2.89 10.19 -8.41
CA LYS A 129 -3.39 8.81 -8.60
C LYS A 129 -2.36 7.77 -8.18
N ALA A 130 -1.08 7.98 -8.44
CA ALA A 130 -0.02 7.10 -7.93
C ALA A 130 -0.06 7.00 -6.39
N PHE A 131 -0.25 8.12 -5.69
CA PHE A 131 -0.45 8.10 -4.23
C PHE A 131 -1.72 7.34 -3.82
N SER A 132 -2.80 7.49 -4.58
CA SER A 132 -4.06 6.79 -4.30
C SER A 132 -3.95 5.27 -4.45
N TYR A 133 -3.04 4.77 -5.28
CA TYR A 133 -2.84 3.34 -5.53
C TYR A 133 -1.72 2.72 -4.69
N SER A 134 -0.98 3.53 -3.93
CA SER A 134 0.24 3.11 -3.22
C SER A 134 0.01 2.04 -2.16
N GLN A 135 -1.21 1.92 -1.60
CA GLN A 135 -1.53 0.97 -0.55
C GLN A 135 -2.10 -0.37 -1.09
N ALA A 136 -2.31 -0.49 -2.41
CA ALA A 136 -2.99 -1.65 -3.00
C ALA A 136 -2.28 -2.99 -2.71
N TYR A 137 -0.95 -3.00 -2.68
CA TYR A 137 -0.18 -4.22 -2.37
C TYR A 137 -0.40 -4.71 -0.93
N TYR A 138 -0.44 -3.79 0.03
CA TYR A 138 -0.70 -4.12 1.44
C TYR A 138 -2.13 -4.64 1.62
N ILE A 139 -3.11 -3.98 1.01
CA ILE A 139 -4.52 -4.39 1.06
C ILE A 139 -4.71 -5.77 0.44
N TYR A 140 -4.08 -6.01 -0.72
CA TYR A 140 -4.15 -7.31 -1.39
C TYR A 140 -3.56 -8.41 -0.52
N ARG A 141 -2.37 -8.18 0.04
CA ARG A 141 -1.74 -9.12 0.95
C ARG A 141 -2.63 -9.41 2.17
N ASP A 142 -3.13 -8.38 2.84
CA ASP A 142 -3.97 -8.55 4.03
C ASP A 142 -5.23 -9.35 3.73
N ALA A 143 -5.87 -9.12 2.59
CA ALA A 143 -7.03 -9.91 2.16
C ALA A 143 -6.68 -11.41 2.00
N ILE A 144 -5.57 -11.72 1.31
CA ILE A 144 -5.11 -13.11 1.14
C ILE A 144 -4.78 -13.76 2.49
N ASP A 145 -4.13 -13.05 3.40
CA ASP A 145 -3.77 -13.58 4.72
C ASP A 145 -5.01 -13.87 5.60
N HIS A 146 -6.09 -13.11 5.41
CA HIS A 146 -7.37 -13.35 6.05
C HIS A 146 -8.27 -14.35 5.29
N GLY A 147 -7.77 -14.94 4.18
CA GLY A 147 -8.53 -15.90 3.36
C GLY A 147 -9.63 -15.26 2.51
N GLU A 148 -9.61 -13.93 2.35
CA GLU A 148 -10.55 -13.21 1.49
C GLU A 148 -10.11 -13.31 0.02
N GLN A 149 -11.02 -13.70 -0.85
CA GLN A 149 -10.81 -13.64 -2.30
C GLN A 149 -11.10 -12.21 -2.78
N ILE A 150 -10.04 -11.42 -2.93
CA ILE A 150 -10.14 -10.04 -3.41
C ILE A 150 -9.73 -9.93 -4.89
N GLY A 151 -10.53 -9.19 -5.67
CA GLY A 151 -10.16 -8.82 -7.03
C GLY A 151 -9.06 -7.75 -7.06
N TYR A 152 -8.21 -7.77 -8.09
CA TYR A 152 -7.12 -6.77 -8.21
C TYR A 152 -7.65 -5.33 -8.33
N LEU A 153 -8.75 -5.13 -9.04
CA LEU A 153 -9.42 -3.82 -9.15
C LEU A 153 -10.05 -3.39 -7.81
N ASP A 154 -10.52 -4.35 -7.01
CA ASP A 154 -11.06 -4.09 -5.68
C ASP A 154 -9.96 -3.64 -4.72
N ALA A 155 -8.78 -4.27 -4.78
CA ALA A 155 -7.62 -3.85 -3.99
C ALA A 155 -7.20 -2.40 -4.33
N ILE A 156 -7.19 -2.04 -5.63
CA ILE A 156 -6.92 -0.67 -6.09
C ILE A 156 -8.02 0.29 -5.63
N THR A 157 -9.27 -0.12 -5.68
CA THR A 157 -10.42 0.70 -5.25
C THR A 157 -10.39 0.95 -3.74
N ARG A 158 -10.14 -0.10 -2.95
CA ARG A 158 -9.95 0.03 -1.48
C ARG A 158 -8.75 0.92 -1.16
N SER A 159 -7.64 0.82 -1.92
CA SER A 159 -6.49 1.72 -1.76
C SER A 159 -6.84 3.19 -1.99
N ARG A 160 -7.66 3.47 -3.01
CA ARG A 160 -8.15 4.84 -3.27
C ARG A 160 -9.01 5.37 -2.12
N GLN A 161 -9.87 4.54 -1.57
CA GLN A 161 -10.74 4.89 -0.44
C GLN A 161 -9.91 5.13 0.83
N LEU A 162 -8.97 4.23 1.13
CA LEU A 162 -8.05 4.35 2.28
C LEU A 162 -7.21 5.62 2.21
N MET A 163 -6.76 6.01 1.03
CA MET A 163 -5.93 7.19 0.81
C MET A 163 -6.73 8.49 0.67
N ASP A 164 -8.06 8.44 0.73
CA ASP A 164 -8.85 9.65 0.66
C ASP A 164 -8.71 10.48 1.96
N GLY A 165 -8.45 11.78 1.81
CA GLY A 165 -8.07 12.66 2.93
C GLY A 165 -6.59 12.54 3.36
N HIS A 166 -5.85 11.46 3.04
CA HIS A 166 -4.49 11.21 3.54
C HIS A 166 -3.38 11.40 2.49
N LYS A 167 -3.71 11.78 1.24
CA LYS A 167 -2.74 11.96 0.15
C LYS A 167 -1.69 13.03 0.44
N TRP A 168 -2.09 14.10 1.14
CA TRP A 168 -1.17 15.16 1.54
C TRP A 168 -0.18 14.70 2.61
N GLU A 169 -0.64 13.93 3.58
CA GLU A 169 0.22 13.35 4.61
C GLU A 169 1.24 12.39 4.01
N TYR A 170 0.81 11.56 3.05
CA TYR A 170 1.67 10.67 2.28
C TYR A 170 2.72 11.45 1.46
N PHE A 171 2.29 12.49 0.76
CA PHE A 171 3.19 13.37 0.01
C PHE A 171 4.28 13.99 0.91
N VAL A 172 3.89 14.57 2.05
CA VAL A 172 4.86 15.17 2.99
C VAL A 172 5.79 14.11 3.57
N MET A 173 5.30 12.88 3.76
CA MET A 173 6.15 11.77 4.19
C MET A 173 7.22 11.45 3.13
N ILE A 174 6.86 11.35 1.85
CA ILE A 174 7.82 11.20 0.74
C ILE A 174 8.82 12.37 0.73
N LEU A 175 8.32 13.60 0.84
CA LEU A 175 9.17 14.79 0.84
C LEU A 175 10.23 14.74 1.95
N SER A 176 9.87 14.18 3.11
CA SER A 176 10.79 14.03 4.24
C SER A 176 11.92 13.01 4.01
N PHE A 177 11.82 12.18 2.96
CA PHE A 177 12.87 11.26 2.54
C PHE A 177 13.76 11.80 1.42
N ILE A 178 13.45 12.97 0.82
CA ILE A 178 14.30 13.56 -0.22
C ILE A 178 15.71 13.84 0.31
N GLY A 179 15.84 14.34 1.54
CA GLY A 179 17.14 14.55 2.17
C GLY A 179 17.97 13.25 2.28
N TRP A 180 17.33 12.14 2.60
CA TRP A 180 17.96 10.82 2.62
C TRP A 180 18.33 10.34 1.23
N GLY A 181 17.55 10.65 0.19
CA GLY A 181 17.88 10.40 -1.20
C GLY A 181 19.16 11.12 -1.62
N LEU A 182 19.37 12.38 -1.19
CA LEU A 182 20.62 13.10 -1.42
C LEU A 182 21.81 12.43 -0.72
N VAL A 183 21.63 11.93 0.50
CA VAL A 183 22.68 11.17 1.21
C VAL A 183 23.04 9.90 0.44
N VAL A 184 22.05 9.16 -0.08
CA VAL A 184 22.28 7.97 -0.92
C VAL A 184 23.08 8.35 -2.18
N LEU A 185 22.74 9.46 -2.82
CA LEU A 185 23.46 9.94 -4.02
C LEU A 185 24.93 10.30 -3.70
N ILE A 186 25.16 11.06 -2.64
CA ILE A 186 26.52 11.51 -2.23
C ILE A 186 27.39 10.31 -1.81
N THR A 187 26.80 9.28 -1.22
CA THR A 187 27.51 8.07 -0.80
C THR A 187 27.62 7.01 -1.91
N PHE A 188 27.31 7.36 -3.15
CA PHE A 188 27.31 6.41 -4.28
C PHE A 188 26.49 5.14 -3.99
N GLY A 189 25.35 5.30 -3.31
CA GLY A 189 24.43 4.18 -3.00
C GLY A 189 24.70 3.46 -1.67
N ILE A 190 25.84 3.67 -1.00
CA ILE A 190 26.16 2.95 0.25
C ILE A 190 25.11 3.22 1.33
N ALA A 191 24.64 4.44 1.46
CA ALA A 191 23.61 4.79 2.43
C ALA A 191 22.25 4.08 2.17
N ALA A 192 22.00 3.57 0.96
CA ALA A 192 20.79 2.83 0.64
C ALA A 192 20.61 1.60 1.54
N ILE A 193 21.70 0.97 1.99
CA ILE A 193 21.68 -0.19 2.89
C ILE A 193 20.87 0.09 4.17
N TRP A 194 20.90 1.33 4.64
CA TRP A 194 20.15 1.75 5.82
C TRP A 194 18.85 2.49 5.44
N VAL A 195 18.89 3.31 4.38
CA VAL A 195 17.76 4.16 3.97
C VAL A 195 16.61 3.33 3.42
N GLN A 196 16.88 2.28 2.64
CA GLN A 196 15.82 1.44 2.05
C GLN A 196 14.95 0.73 3.10
N PRO A 197 15.51 -0.02 4.06
CA PRO A 197 14.69 -0.62 5.12
C PRO A 197 14.01 0.43 6.00
N TYR A 198 14.64 1.59 6.26
CA TYR A 198 14.00 2.68 6.98
C TYR A 198 12.77 3.24 6.23
N TYR A 199 12.91 3.42 4.92
CA TYR A 199 11.82 3.85 4.04
C TYR A 199 10.66 2.85 4.08
N THR A 200 10.93 1.58 3.82
CA THR A 200 9.88 0.55 3.76
C THR A 200 9.15 0.37 5.08
N LEU A 201 9.87 0.34 6.21
CA LEU A 201 9.26 0.28 7.54
C LEU A 201 8.39 1.52 7.84
N SER A 202 8.85 2.71 7.44
CA SER A 202 8.09 3.94 7.66
C SER A 202 6.78 3.94 6.88
N PHE A 203 6.79 3.47 5.63
CA PHE A 203 5.57 3.40 4.80
C PHE A 203 4.66 2.23 5.18
N ALA A 204 5.22 1.12 5.66
CA ALA A 204 4.44 0.04 6.26
C ALA A 204 3.71 0.52 7.53
N ASN A 205 4.40 1.30 8.38
CA ASN A 205 3.78 1.88 9.56
C ASN A 205 2.67 2.91 9.20
N PHE A 206 2.87 3.68 8.14
CA PHE A 206 1.85 4.57 7.60
C PHE A 206 0.59 3.81 7.16
N TYR A 207 0.75 2.71 6.44
CA TYR A 207 -0.37 1.86 6.06
C TYR A 207 -1.09 1.27 7.28
N ASN A 208 -0.33 0.74 8.24
CA ASN A 208 -0.91 0.14 9.45
C ASN A 208 -1.76 1.14 10.23
N GLU A 209 -1.26 2.36 10.42
CA GLU A 209 -1.99 3.44 11.07
C GLU A 209 -3.30 3.79 10.34
N LEU A 210 -3.29 3.80 8.99
CA LEU A 210 -4.51 4.03 8.19
C LEU A 210 -5.51 2.88 8.33
N ALA A 211 -5.04 1.64 8.31
CA ALA A 211 -5.87 0.46 8.46
C ALA A 211 -6.52 0.41 9.85
N ASP A 212 -5.77 0.74 10.90
CA ASP A 212 -6.27 0.80 12.28
C ASP A 212 -7.34 1.87 12.45
N GLN A 213 -7.18 3.05 11.82
CA GLN A 213 -8.18 4.12 11.86
C GLN A 213 -9.52 3.72 11.22
N GLN A 214 -9.49 2.89 10.15
CA GLN A 214 -10.73 2.39 9.54
C GLN A 214 -11.44 1.35 10.40
N THR A 215 -10.71 0.54 11.15
CA THR A 215 -11.30 -0.45 12.06
C THR A 215 -11.94 0.18 13.29
N VAL A 216 -11.42 1.32 13.74
CA VAL A 216 -11.93 2.07 14.91
C VAL A 216 -13.14 2.95 14.57
N GLN A 217 -13.40 3.26 13.29
CA GLN A 217 -14.61 3.94 12.83
C GLN A 217 -15.59 2.94 12.18
N PRO A 218 -16.35 2.13 12.95
CA PRO A 218 -17.46 1.41 12.36
C PRO A 218 -18.53 2.44 12.02
N ALA A 219 -18.81 2.58 10.73
CA ALA A 219 -20.05 3.10 10.11
C ALA A 219 -21.00 3.94 11.03
N THR A 220 -20.51 5.07 11.56
CA THR A 220 -21.39 5.99 12.30
C THR A 220 -21.96 7.08 11.39
N SER A 221 -22.04 6.83 10.09
CA SER A 221 -22.57 7.80 9.13
C SER A 221 -23.51 7.22 8.08
N VAL A 222 -24.36 6.28 8.45
CA VAL A 222 -25.56 5.96 7.66
C VAL A 222 -26.69 5.53 8.57
N ILE A 223 -27.28 6.43 9.36
CA ILE A 223 -28.70 6.41 9.71
C ILE A 223 -29.09 7.88 10.03
N ASP A 224 -29.14 8.73 9.03
CA ASP A 224 -30.14 9.78 9.00
C ASP A 224 -31.41 9.15 8.42
N VAL A 225 -32.14 8.44 9.24
CA VAL A 225 -33.54 8.17 8.99
C VAL A 225 -34.25 9.47 9.40
N PRO A 226 -34.92 10.16 8.45
CA PRO A 226 -35.79 11.26 8.85
C PRO A 226 -36.85 10.67 9.79
N GLN A 227 -36.85 11.06 11.05
CA GLN A 227 -37.99 10.87 11.90
C GLN A 227 -39.17 11.61 11.28
N GLN A 228 -40.00 10.89 10.55
CA GLN A 228 -41.36 11.30 10.24
C GLN A 228 -42.04 11.50 11.57
N SER A 229 -42.25 12.78 11.92
CA SER A 229 -43.15 13.21 12.97
C SER A 229 -44.53 12.62 12.73
N ILE A 230 -44.89 11.64 13.52
CA ILE A 230 -46.28 11.26 13.66
C ILE A 230 -46.93 12.35 14.46
N ASP A 231 -47.53 13.28 13.75
CA ASP A 231 -48.40 14.32 14.26
C ASP A 231 -49.64 13.65 14.79
N SER A 232 -49.72 13.59 16.11
CA SER A 232 -50.93 13.23 16.83
C SER A 232 -51.79 14.48 16.94
N SER A 233 -52.70 14.64 16.02
CA SER A 233 -53.83 15.53 16.15
C SER A 233 -55.03 14.79 15.59
N ASP A 234 -55.87 14.25 16.46
CA ASP A 234 -57.23 14.76 16.53
C ASP A 234 -57.96 14.22 17.78
N SER A 235 -58.22 15.15 18.61
CA SER A 235 -59.19 15.06 19.67
C SER A 235 -60.49 15.62 19.13
N SER A 236 -61.54 15.09 19.64
CA SER A 236 -62.83 15.74 19.90
C SER A 236 -64.06 15.23 19.17
N SER A 237 -64.92 15.00 20.08
CA SER A 237 -66.37 15.22 20.07
C SER A 237 -67.21 14.14 19.40
N SER A 238 -68.07 13.69 20.06
CA SER A 238 -69.18 14.01 20.90
C SER A 238 -70.31 13.04 20.61
N ASP A 239 -70.90 12.65 21.70
CA ASP A 239 -72.34 12.50 21.91
C ASP A 239 -73.15 11.56 21.00
N ASP A 240 -73.74 10.63 21.55
CA ASP A 240 -75.11 10.66 22.03
C ASP A 240 -75.77 9.26 21.93
N ALA A 241 -76.29 8.89 23.01
CA ALA A 241 -77.60 8.35 23.29
C ALA A 241 -78.12 7.04 22.69
N SER A 242 -78.61 6.34 23.64
CA SER A 242 -79.85 5.51 23.63
C SER A 242 -79.73 4.13 22.96
N ASP A 243 -79.89 3.21 23.77
CA ASP A 243 -81.10 2.65 24.30
C ASP A 243 -81.50 1.32 23.63
N ASP A 244 -81.91 0.49 24.48
CA ASP A 244 -82.92 -0.59 24.34
C ASP A 244 -82.50 -2.01 23.89
N SER A 245 -82.53 -2.77 24.89
CA SER A 245 -83.38 -3.94 25.10
C SER A 245 -83.29 -5.19 24.22
N LYS A 246 -83.24 -6.22 24.99
CA LYS A 246 -83.91 -7.50 24.83
C LYS A 246 -83.32 -8.58 23.89
N GLN A 247 -82.97 -9.49 24.46
CA GLN A 247 -83.35 -10.93 24.67
C GLN A 247 -82.10 -11.79 24.64
#